data_d01544ed3ead92b0d2cdf97cdfa41474
#
_entry.id   d01544ed3ead92b0d2cdf97cdfa41474
#
_cell.length_a   1.000
_cell.length_b   1.000
_cell.length_c   1.000
_cell.angle_alpha   90.00
_cell.angle_beta   90.00
_cell.angle_gamma   90.00
#
_symmetry.space_group_name_H-M   'P 1'
#
loop_
_entity.id
_entity.type
_entity.pdbx_description
1 polymer ?
#
loop_
_entity_poly.entity_id
_entity_poly.type
_entity_poly.pdbx_seq_one_letter_code
_entity_poly.pdbx_strand_id
1 'polypeptide(L)'
;MTYDRGNGEENQVLADQTLQLDLKKVELKDFARTDLIKYDNQTEVDETRLAAVPQDLTNYYLKMTSADQKTTYLAVKAIEETTVDGKAVYKVTAAADNLVQRDAQNHFAQTYSYYIEKPQASQANVYYDFAELVNAIQANPSGEFRLGQSMSARHVVPNGKSYITTEFTGKLLSDGDKRYAIYDLEHPLFNVINGGTIKNINFENVDINRSGQNQIATVGFNLKNKGLIEDVKVAGSVTGNNDVAGIVNKIDEDGKIENVAFIGKINSVGNNSTVGGIAGSNYMGFVNRAY
;
A
#
# COMPACT_ATOMS: atom_id res chain seq x y z
N MET A 1 43.02 -20.19 -6.58
CA MET A 1 42.16 -21.18 -5.91
C MET A 1 42.57 -22.55 -6.43
N THR A 2 43.05 -23.42 -5.59
CA THR A 2 43.43 -24.79 -5.96
C THR A 2 42.26 -25.71 -5.68
N TYR A 3 41.81 -26.44 -6.67
CA TYR A 3 40.75 -27.44 -6.54
C TYR A 3 41.36 -28.82 -6.51
N ASP A 4 41.15 -29.54 -5.42
CA ASP A 4 41.55 -30.94 -5.28
C ASP A 4 40.42 -31.84 -5.83
N ARG A 5 40.72 -32.62 -6.88
CA ARG A 5 39.75 -33.54 -7.46
C ARG A 5 39.63 -34.86 -6.70
N GLY A 6 40.40 -35.05 -5.64
CA GLY A 6 40.30 -36.26 -4.80
C GLY A 6 40.69 -37.58 -5.47
N ASN A 7 41.35 -37.55 -6.65
CA ASN A 7 41.70 -38.73 -7.45
C ASN A 7 43.24 -38.95 -7.60
N GLY A 8 44.06 -38.20 -6.81
CA GLY A 8 45.49 -38.33 -6.82
C GLY A 8 46.23 -37.71 -8.03
N GLU A 9 45.54 -36.92 -8.85
CA GLU A 9 46.16 -36.10 -9.89
C GLU A 9 46.65 -34.78 -9.33
N GLU A 10 47.80 -34.28 -9.81
CA GLU A 10 48.34 -32.99 -9.38
C GLU A 10 47.33 -31.87 -9.50
N ASN A 11 47.23 -31.05 -8.45
CA ASN A 11 46.38 -29.84 -8.42
C ASN A 11 46.65 -28.96 -9.63
N GLN A 12 45.75 -28.92 -10.57
CA GLN A 12 45.80 -27.91 -11.63
C GLN A 12 45.49 -26.56 -11.05
N VAL A 13 46.45 -25.64 -11.12
CA VAL A 13 46.18 -24.20 -10.96
C VAL A 13 45.26 -23.81 -12.12
N LEU A 14 43.99 -23.60 -11.85
CA LEU A 14 43.12 -22.92 -12.80
C LEU A 14 43.76 -21.56 -13.05
N ALA A 15 44.27 -21.37 -14.27
CA ALA A 15 44.75 -20.08 -14.75
C ALA A 15 43.68 -19.01 -14.42
N ASP A 16 44.11 -17.80 -14.01
CA ASP A 16 43.29 -16.68 -13.62
C ASP A 16 42.03 -16.57 -14.48
N GLN A 17 40.97 -17.23 -14.03
CA GLN A 17 39.64 -16.91 -14.51
C GLN A 17 39.20 -15.71 -13.71
N THR A 18 39.24 -14.55 -14.33
CA THR A 18 38.59 -13.36 -13.80
C THR A 18 37.10 -13.69 -13.73
N LEU A 19 36.64 -14.05 -12.54
CA LEU A 19 35.21 -14.17 -12.28
C LEU A 19 34.65 -12.73 -12.37
N GLN A 20 34.14 -12.35 -13.51
CA GLN A 20 33.32 -11.15 -13.61
C GLN A 20 32.04 -11.46 -12.86
N LEU A 21 32.04 -11.19 -11.56
CA LEU A 21 30.82 -10.99 -10.79
C LEU A 21 30.20 -9.69 -11.29
N ASP A 22 29.28 -9.80 -12.21
CA ASP A 22 28.38 -8.69 -12.55
C ASP A 22 27.43 -8.51 -11.35
N LEU A 23 27.98 -7.94 -10.28
CA LEU A 23 27.21 -7.47 -9.15
C LEU A 23 26.37 -6.32 -9.67
N LYS A 24 25.14 -6.62 -10.09
CA LYS A 24 24.14 -5.60 -10.37
C LYS A 24 24.06 -4.72 -9.15
N LYS A 25 24.62 -3.53 -9.27
CA LYS A 25 24.51 -2.49 -8.26
C LYS A 25 23.04 -2.15 -8.10
N VAL A 26 22.46 -2.50 -6.97
CA VAL A 26 21.08 -2.15 -6.65
C VAL A 26 21.12 -0.76 -6.01
N GLU A 27 20.60 0.23 -6.69
CA GLU A 27 20.50 1.59 -6.16
C GLU A 27 19.20 1.76 -5.38
N LEU A 28 19.18 2.60 -4.34
CA LEU A 28 17.98 2.86 -3.53
C LEU A 28 16.78 3.33 -4.36
N LYS A 29 17.02 4.08 -5.42
CA LYS A 29 15.97 4.54 -6.35
C LYS A 29 15.26 3.40 -7.10
N ASP A 30 15.85 2.22 -7.15
CA ASP A 30 15.30 1.06 -7.84
C ASP A 30 14.21 0.36 -7.01
N PHE A 31 14.07 0.73 -5.73
CA PHE A 31 13.06 0.16 -4.85
C PHE A 31 11.81 1.03 -4.82
N ALA A 32 10.68 0.41 -5.11
CA ALA A 32 9.36 1.02 -5.03
C ALA A 32 8.76 0.95 -3.62
N ARG A 33 9.27 0.03 -2.78
CA ARG A 33 8.66 -0.28 -1.49
C ARG A 33 9.71 -0.78 -0.49
N THR A 34 9.53 -0.38 0.78
CA THR A 34 10.31 -0.89 1.92
C THR A 34 9.35 -1.30 3.03
N ASP A 35 9.50 -2.51 3.56
CA ASP A 35 8.73 -3.05 4.66
C ASP A 35 9.64 -3.49 5.79
N LEU A 36 9.25 -3.26 7.04
CA LEU A 36 9.87 -3.92 8.18
C LEU A 36 9.19 -5.29 8.35
N ILE A 37 9.98 -6.34 8.33
CA ILE A 37 9.50 -7.70 8.52
C ILE A 37 10.28 -8.41 9.62
N LYS A 38 9.67 -9.45 10.19
CA LYS A 38 10.32 -10.41 11.07
C LYS A 38 10.12 -11.81 10.49
N TYR A 39 11.17 -12.66 10.54
CA TYR A 39 11.00 -14.08 10.27
C TYR A 39 10.65 -14.81 11.57
N ASP A 40 9.45 -15.37 11.62
CA ASP A 40 9.02 -16.26 12.68
C ASP A 40 8.76 -17.66 12.10
N ASN A 41 9.50 -18.66 12.58
CA ASN A 41 9.43 -20.05 12.12
C ASN A 41 9.43 -20.18 10.58
N GLN A 42 10.32 -19.47 9.88
CA GLN A 42 10.46 -19.42 8.42
C GLN A 42 9.28 -18.70 7.70
N THR A 43 8.41 -18.05 8.44
CA THR A 43 7.31 -17.25 7.87
C THR A 43 7.64 -15.77 8.01
N GLU A 44 7.44 -14.99 6.94
CA GLU A 44 7.51 -13.53 7.01
C GLU A 44 6.29 -12.99 7.77
N VAL A 45 6.56 -12.24 8.84
CA VAL A 45 5.55 -11.46 9.58
C VAL A 45 5.81 -9.98 9.31
N ASP A 46 4.78 -9.26 8.91
CA ASP A 46 4.87 -7.82 8.73
C ASP A 46 4.89 -7.10 10.07
N GLU A 47 5.92 -6.28 10.26
CA GLU A 47 6.14 -5.45 11.45
C GLU A 47 6.13 -3.95 11.10
N THR A 48 5.65 -3.58 9.92
CA THR A 48 5.60 -2.17 9.47
C THR A 48 4.71 -1.31 10.37
N ARG A 49 3.85 -1.93 11.18
CA ARG A 49 3.03 -1.31 12.22
C ARG A 49 3.60 -1.51 13.63
N LEU A 50 4.86 -1.27 13.79
CA LEU A 50 5.57 -1.47 15.04
C LEU A 50 4.91 -0.70 16.20
N ALA A 51 4.37 -1.42 17.18
CA ALA A 51 3.71 -0.82 18.35
C ALA A 51 4.71 -0.33 19.41
N ALA A 52 5.86 -1.01 19.52
CA ALA A 52 6.94 -0.68 20.44
C ALA A 52 8.27 -1.18 19.89
N VAL A 53 9.38 -0.62 20.35
CA VAL A 53 10.73 -1.11 19.98
C VAL A 53 10.91 -2.53 20.50
N PRO A 54 11.18 -3.53 19.63
CA PRO A 54 11.46 -4.90 20.06
C PRO A 54 12.75 -4.96 20.89
N GLN A 55 12.76 -5.78 21.92
CA GLN A 55 13.98 -6.00 22.72
C GLN A 55 15.02 -6.87 21.98
N ASP A 56 14.55 -7.76 21.12
CA ASP A 56 15.39 -8.63 20.29
C ASP A 56 15.11 -8.34 18.81
N LEU A 57 16.13 -7.92 18.09
CA LEU A 57 16.10 -7.62 16.65
C LEU A 57 16.59 -8.80 15.79
N THR A 58 16.85 -9.94 16.39
CA THR A 58 17.17 -11.16 15.66
C THR A 58 16.02 -11.49 14.71
N ASN A 59 16.34 -11.77 13.46
CA ASN A 59 15.38 -12.04 12.39
C ASN A 59 14.49 -10.85 11.95
N TYR A 60 14.83 -9.62 12.32
CA TYR A 60 14.22 -8.43 11.74
C TYR A 60 14.99 -7.95 10.50
N TYR A 61 14.25 -7.64 9.45
CA TYR A 61 14.82 -7.19 8.17
C TYR A 61 13.99 -6.04 7.59
N LEU A 62 14.65 -5.14 6.87
CA LEU A 62 13.98 -4.29 5.89
C LEU A 62 13.91 -5.08 4.58
N LYS A 63 12.71 -5.43 4.16
CA LYS A 63 12.41 -6.02 2.85
C LYS A 63 12.19 -4.90 1.86
N MET A 64 13.09 -4.76 0.92
CA MET A 64 13.02 -3.76 -0.13
C MET A 64 12.58 -4.44 -1.42
N THR A 65 11.50 -3.92 -2.03
CA THR A 65 10.90 -4.49 -3.23
C THR A 65 11.01 -3.49 -4.37
N SER A 66 11.57 -3.89 -5.49
CA SER A 66 11.65 -3.08 -6.72
C SER A 66 10.33 -3.12 -7.50
N ALA A 67 10.18 -2.23 -8.49
CA ALA A 67 8.99 -2.18 -9.33
C ALA A 67 8.75 -3.48 -10.12
N ASP A 68 9.81 -4.22 -10.43
CA ASP A 68 9.74 -5.55 -11.09
C ASP A 68 9.59 -6.73 -10.11
N GLN A 69 9.18 -6.44 -8.86
CA GLN A 69 8.90 -7.41 -7.79
C GLN A 69 10.11 -8.21 -7.29
N LYS A 70 11.34 -7.74 -7.54
CA LYS A 70 12.52 -8.33 -6.94
C LYS A 70 12.71 -7.80 -5.52
N THR A 71 13.10 -8.68 -4.61
CA THR A 71 13.27 -8.36 -3.19
C THR A 71 14.71 -8.44 -2.74
N THR A 72 15.09 -7.54 -1.86
CA THR A 72 16.36 -7.54 -1.13
C THR A 72 16.10 -7.34 0.35
N TYR A 73 16.80 -8.06 1.20
CA TYR A 73 16.63 -8.03 2.64
C TYR A 73 17.86 -7.42 3.31
N LEU A 74 17.64 -6.41 4.15
CA LEU A 74 18.70 -5.77 4.93
C LEU A 74 18.48 -6.09 6.41
N ALA A 75 19.45 -6.72 7.04
CA ALA A 75 19.37 -7.06 8.46
C ALA A 75 19.27 -5.79 9.33
N VAL A 76 18.27 -5.72 10.17
CA VAL A 76 18.05 -4.61 11.11
C VAL A 76 19.11 -4.64 12.20
N LYS A 77 19.73 -3.50 12.48
CA LYS A 77 20.76 -3.29 13.50
C LYS A 77 20.25 -2.55 14.71
N ALA A 78 19.35 -1.58 14.50
CA ALA A 78 18.77 -0.79 15.56
C ALA A 78 17.38 -0.29 15.16
N ILE A 79 16.51 -0.12 16.14
CA ILE A 79 15.24 0.61 16.05
C ILE A 79 15.21 1.59 17.20
N GLU A 80 15.07 2.87 16.92
CA GLU A 80 15.12 3.94 17.90
C GLU A 80 13.91 4.87 17.74
N GLU A 81 13.36 5.32 18.85
CA GLU A 81 12.34 6.37 18.82
C GLU A 81 12.98 7.72 18.53
N THR A 82 12.41 8.47 17.61
CA THR A 82 12.87 9.82 17.27
C THR A 82 11.71 10.68 16.77
N THR A 83 12.00 11.92 16.39
CA THR A 83 11.03 12.86 15.84
C THR A 83 11.55 13.38 14.51
N VAL A 84 10.72 13.30 13.46
CA VAL A 84 10.98 13.88 12.14
C VAL A 84 9.83 14.81 11.80
N ASP A 85 10.13 16.07 11.48
CA ASP A 85 9.14 17.10 11.15
C ASP A 85 8.00 17.22 12.20
N GLY A 86 8.36 17.09 13.49
CA GLY A 86 7.41 17.16 14.60
C GLY A 86 6.58 15.92 14.86
N LYS A 87 6.77 14.85 14.07
CA LYS A 87 6.08 13.56 14.23
C LYS A 87 6.97 12.54 14.93
N ALA A 88 6.39 11.80 15.87
CA ALA A 88 7.06 10.66 16.50
C ALA A 88 7.19 9.51 15.50
N VAL A 89 8.40 9.00 15.33
CA VAL A 89 8.70 7.92 14.40
C VAL A 89 9.66 6.90 15.03
N TYR A 90 9.68 5.70 14.51
CA TYR A 90 10.76 4.73 14.71
C TYR A 90 11.76 4.87 13.56
N LYS A 91 13.01 5.17 13.91
CA LYS A 91 14.14 5.09 12.97
C LYS A 91 14.66 3.67 12.97
N VAL A 92 14.48 2.96 11.88
CA VAL A 92 15.02 1.62 11.66
C VAL A 92 16.36 1.76 10.93
N THR A 93 17.44 1.30 11.54
CA THR A 93 18.77 1.27 10.93
C THR A 93 19.11 -0.16 10.55
N ALA A 94 19.39 -0.41 9.29
CA ALA A 94 19.74 -1.73 8.75
C ALA A 94 21.12 -1.74 8.11
N ALA A 95 21.74 -2.92 8.03
CA ALA A 95 22.98 -3.11 7.30
C ALA A 95 22.75 -2.89 5.80
N ALA A 96 23.62 -2.12 5.16
CA ALA A 96 23.49 -1.75 3.74
C ALA A 96 24.64 -2.33 2.88
N ASP A 97 25.25 -3.43 3.32
CA ASP A 97 26.42 -4.02 2.66
C ASP A 97 26.17 -4.38 1.18
N ASN A 98 24.91 -4.61 0.83
CA ASN A 98 24.46 -4.94 -0.52
C ASN A 98 23.89 -3.75 -1.32
N LEU A 99 23.85 -2.55 -0.73
CA LEU A 99 23.32 -1.35 -1.37
C LEU A 99 24.45 -0.44 -1.82
N VAL A 100 24.30 0.13 -3.00
CA VAL A 100 25.18 1.20 -3.47
C VAL A 100 24.58 2.54 -3.09
N GLN A 101 24.83 2.96 -1.87
CA GLN A 101 24.53 4.31 -1.40
C GLN A 101 25.83 4.96 -0.95
N ARG A 102 26.02 6.23 -1.31
CA ARG A 102 27.14 7.01 -0.85
C ARG A 102 26.70 7.97 0.26
N ASP A 103 27.53 8.09 1.29
CA ASP A 103 27.36 9.10 2.34
C ASP A 103 27.77 10.51 1.84
N ALA A 104 27.62 11.49 2.70
CA ALA A 104 27.98 12.89 2.39
C ALA A 104 29.48 13.07 2.06
N GLN A 105 30.35 12.13 2.48
CA GLN A 105 31.79 12.10 2.24
C GLN A 105 32.14 11.24 1.01
N ASN A 106 31.14 10.79 0.25
CA ASN A 106 31.30 9.96 -0.96
C ASN A 106 31.85 8.54 -0.69
N HIS A 107 31.76 8.03 0.53
CA HIS A 107 32.04 6.63 0.87
C HIS A 107 30.79 5.77 0.68
N PHE A 108 30.97 4.46 0.52
CA PHE A 108 29.86 3.53 0.53
C PHE A 108 29.22 3.51 1.92
N ALA A 109 27.93 3.84 1.99
CA ALA A 109 27.20 3.77 3.24
C ALA A 109 27.10 2.31 3.72
N GLN A 110 27.43 2.09 4.98
CA GLN A 110 27.37 0.74 5.61
C GLN A 110 25.98 0.48 6.22
N THR A 111 25.16 1.51 6.35
CA THR A 111 23.82 1.42 6.93
C THR A 111 22.83 2.20 6.09
N TYR A 112 21.59 1.73 6.13
CA TYR A 112 20.41 2.39 5.58
C TYR A 112 19.44 2.71 6.70
N SER A 113 18.84 3.89 6.69
CA SER A 113 17.82 4.29 7.67
C SER A 113 16.45 4.39 6.99
N TYR A 114 15.47 3.75 7.60
CA TYR A 114 14.06 3.81 7.21
C TYR A 114 13.23 4.32 8.39
N TYR A 115 12.19 5.08 8.11
CA TYR A 115 11.37 5.69 9.16
C TYR A 115 9.94 5.16 9.10
N ILE A 116 9.44 4.69 10.25
CA ILE A 116 8.08 4.19 10.44
C ILE A 116 7.36 5.16 11.37
N GLU A 117 6.21 5.69 10.97
CA GLU A 117 5.40 6.52 11.87
C GLU A 117 4.92 5.69 13.06
N LYS A 118 5.07 6.23 14.27
CA LYS A 118 4.56 5.56 15.47
C LYS A 118 3.03 5.54 15.42
N PRO A 119 2.39 4.40 15.76
CA PRO A 119 0.96 4.35 15.90
C PRO A 119 0.48 5.43 16.87
N GLN A 120 -0.47 6.22 16.45
CA GLN A 120 -1.16 7.18 17.31
C GLN A 120 -2.50 6.57 17.71
N ALA A 121 -2.89 6.72 18.97
CA ALA A 121 -4.21 6.33 19.40
C ALA A 121 -5.27 7.18 18.70
N SER A 122 -6.30 6.54 18.17
CA SER A 122 -7.44 7.24 17.57
C SER A 122 -8.09 8.15 18.60
N GLN A 123 -8.43 9.36 18.17
CA GLN A 123 -9.19 10.32 18.96
C GLN A 123 -10.65 10.32 18.47
N ALA A 124 -11.53 11.01 19.16
CA ALA A 124 -12.94 11.08 18.76
C ALA A 124 -13.07 11.44 17.26
N ASN A 125 -13.53 10.50 16.46
CA ASN A 125 -13.73 10.59 15.00
C ASN A 125 -12.48 10.79 14.14
N VAL A 126 -11.27 10.81 14.72
CA VAL A 126 -10.00 10.94 13.98
C VAL A 126 -9.21 9.65 14.14
N TYR A 127 -8.86 9.02 13.02
CA TYR A 127 -8.22 7.72 12.96
C TYR A 127 -6.82 7.84 12.36
N TYR A 128 -5.90 7.08 12.90
CA TYR A 128 -4.50 7.03 12.48
C TYR A 128 -4.07 5.64 12.01
N ASP A 129 -4.99 4.67 12.07
CA ASP A 129 -4.79 3.29 11.63
C ASP A 129 -5.94 2.82 10.75
N PHE A 130 -5.63 2.12 9.64
CA PHE A 130 -6.65 1.69 8.68
C PHE A 130 -7.56 0.59 9.23
N ALA A 131 -7.03 -0.35 10.03
CA ALA A 131 -7.86 -1.40 10.63
C ALA A 131 -8.84 -0.82 11.65
N GLU A 132 -8.37 0.13 12.49
CA GLU A 132 -9.25 0.84 13.43
C GLU A 132 -10.33 1.63 12.70
N LEU A 133 -9.97 2.34 11.62
CA LEU A 133 -10.92 3.07 10.77
C LEU A 133 -11.99 2.14 10.18
N VAL A 134 -11.58 1.03 9.57
CA VAL A 134 -12.50 0.04 8.97
C VAL A 134 -13.45 -0.54 10.03
N ASN A 135 -12.92 -0.93 11.19
CA ASN A 135 -13.73 -1.47 12.29
C ASN A 135 -14.73 -0.44 12.82
N ALA A 136 -14.32 0.81 12.96
CA ALA A 136 -15.20 1.89 13.42
C ALA A 136 -16.33 2.18 12.42
N ILE A 137 -16.03 2.23 11.11
CA ILE A 137 -17.05 2.42 10.07
C ILE A 137 -17.98 1.22 10.02
N GLN A 138 -17.47 0.00 10.11
CA GLN A 138 -18.28 -1.22 10.09
C GLN A 138 -19.26 -1.27 11.29
N ALA A 139 -18.82 -0.79 12.46
CA ALA A 139 -19.63 -0.73 13.67
C ALA A 139 -20.69 0.40 13.66
N ASN A 140 -20.36 1.54 13.02
CA ASN A 140 -21.26 2.70 12.96
C ASN A 140 -21.24 3.34 11.56
N PRO A 141 -21.84 2.73 10.53
CA PRO A 141 -21.72 3.20 9.14
C PRO A 141 -22.36 4.57 8.87
N SER A 142 -23.07 5.16 9.82
CA SER A 142 -23.65 6.51 9.73
C SER A 142 -22.80 7.61 10.39
N GLY A 143 -21.65 7.22 10.99
CA GLY A 143 -20.77 8.14 11.70
C GLY A 143 -19.98 9.09 10.79
N GLU A 144 -19.28 10.01 11.42
CA GLU A 144 -18.27 10.84 10.76
C GLU A 144 -16.87 10.32 11.14
N PHE A 145 -16.03 10.08 10.13
CA PHE A 145 -14.69 9.52 10.27
C PHE A 145 -13.69 10.41 9.55
N ARG A 146 -12.57 10.69 10.21
CA ARG A 146 -11.51 11.53 9.67
C ARG A 146 -10.18 10.80 9.68
N LEU A 147 -9.46 10.90 8.58
CA LEU A 147 -8.06 10.46 8.54
C LEU A 147 -7.21 11.52 9.22
N GLY A 148 -6.52 11.18 10.31
CA GLY A 148 -5.56 12.04 11.00
C GLY A 148 -4.16 12.01 10.38
N GLN A 149 -3.92 10.99 9.54
CA GLN A 149 -2.72 10.81 8.74
C GLN A 149 -3.00 9.95 7.52
N SER A 150 -2.03 9.87 6.60
CA SER A 150 -2.05 8.84 5.57
C SER A 150 -1.79 7.47 6.19
N MET A 151 -2.47 6.43 5.69
CA MET A 151 -2.42 5.09 6.27
C MET A 151 -2.42 4.00 5.20
N SER A 152 -1.82 2.85 5.50
CA SER A 152 -1.77 1.71 4.60
C SER A 152 -2.84 0.68 4.94
N ALA A 153 -3.50 0.15 3.91
CA ALA A 153 -4.45 -0.96 4.01
C ALA A 153 -3.76 -2.34 4.00
N ARG A 154 -2.43 -2.34 3.86
CA ARG A 154 -1.64 -3.57 3.78
C ARG A 154 -1.86 -4.45 4.99
N HIS A 155 -2.03 -5.76 4.75
CA HIS A 155 -2.26 -6.79 5.77
C HIS A 155 -3.54 -6.63 6.60
N VAL A 156 -4.40 -5.67 6.25
CA VAL A 156 -5.75 -5.60 6.82
C VAL A 156 -6.66 -6.54 6.06
N VAL A 157 -7.21 -7.52 6.78
CA VAL A 157 -8.11 -8.51 6.19
C VAL A 157 -9.46 -7.85 5.89
N PRO A 158 -9.96 -7.94 4.66
CA PRO A 158 -11.27 -7.39 4.32
C PRO A 158 -12.40 -8.22 4.96
N ASN A 159 -13.53 -7.58 5.21
CA ASN A 159 -14.72 -8.25 5.77
C ASN A 159 -15.52 -9.06 4.73
N GLY A 160 -15.02 -9.19 3.51
CA GLY A 160 -15.64 -9.92 2.41
C GLY A 160 -15.10 -9.48 1.06
N LYS A 161 -15.97 -9.05 0.14
CA LYS A 161 -15.55 -8.51 -1.16
C LYS A 161 -14.94 -7.11 -1.06
N SER A 162 -15.20 -6.39 0.03
CA SER A 162 -14.68 -5.06 0.36
C SER A 162 -14.23 -5.03 1.83
N TYR A 163 -13.49 -3.99 2.20
CA TYR A 163 -13.14 -3.77 3.60
C TYR A 163 -14.37 -3.45 4.45
N ILE A 164 -15.31 -2.67 3.92
CA ILE A 164 -16.55 -2.27 4.59
C ILE A 164 -17.73 -2.84 3.81
N THR A 165 -18.46 -3.77 4.44
CA THR A 165 -19.58 -4.50 3.83
C THR A 165 -20.94 -3.92 4.17
N THR A 166 -21.04 -3.16 5.27
CA THR A 166 -22.26 -2.43 5.65
C THR A 166 -22.52 -1.26 4.69
N GLU A 167 -23.79 -0.90 4.49
CA GLU A 167 -24.11 0.29 3.69
C GLU A 167 -23.64 1.55 4.42
N PHE A 168 -22.78 2.31 3.77
CA PHE A 168 -22.18 3.51 4.33
C PHE A 168 -23.08 4.73 4.07
N THR A 169 -23.57 5.35 5.13
CA THR A 169 -24.43 6.54 5.12
C THR A 169 -23.76 7.75 5.78
N GLY A 170 -22.57 7.57 6.32
CA GLY A 170 -21.81 8.55 7.09
C GLY A 170 -20.91 9.45 6.24
N LYS A 171 -19.86 9.96 6.87
CA LYS A 171 -18.84 10.78 6.19
C LYS A 171 -17.45 10.23 6.45
N LEU A 172 -16.65 10.13 5.40
CA LEU A 172 -15.23 9.80 5.45
C LEU A 172 -14.43 10.95 4.82
N LEU A 173 -13.59 11.60 5.62
CA LEU A 173 -12.92 12.86 5.30
C LEU A 173 -11.45 12.79 5.71
N SER A 174 -10.59 13.66 5.19
CA SER A 174 -9.32 13.99 5.85
C SER A 174 -9.55 15.00 6.98
N ASP A 175 -8.73 14.95 8.03
CA ASP A 175 -8.79 15.89 9.13
C ASP A 175 -8.09 17.21 8.78
N GLY A 176 -8.70 18.32 9.16
CA GLY A 176 -8.21 19.67 8.86
C GLY A 176 -8.16 19.98 7.36
N ASP A 177 -7.22 20.84 6.97
CA ASP A 177 -7.04 21.31 5.59
C ASP A 177 -6.12 20.41 4.75
N LYS A 178 -5.62 19.32 5.34
CA LYS A 178 -4.74 18.38 4.66
C LYS A 178 -5.54 17.37 3.83
N ARG A 179 -4.89 16.82 2.82
CA ARG A 179 -5.41 15.68 2.07
C ARG A 179 -4.52 14.47 2.38
N TYR A 180 -5.08 13.51 3.09
CA TYR A 180 -4.40 12.27 3.42
C TYR A 180 -4.71 11.18 2.40
N ALA A 181 -3.86 10.15 2.36
CA ALA A 181 -4.01 9.02 1.46
C ALA A 181 -4.26 7.71 2.22
N ILE A 182 -5.06 6.83 1.61
CA ILE A 182 -5.12 5.41 1.94
C ILE A 182 -4.29 4.69 0.87
N TYR A 183 -3.21 4.03 1.31
CA TYR A 183 -2.30 3.29 0.45
C TYR A 183 -2.63 1.81 0.38
N ASP A 184 -2.17 1.15 -0.67
CA ASP A 184 -2.06 -0.31 -0.78
C ASP A 184 -3.41 -1.04 -0.65
N LEU A 185 -4.49 -0.48 -1.20
CA LEU A 185 -5.76 -1.21 -1.27
C LEU A 185 -5.64 -2.41 -2.21
N GLU A 186 -5.93 -3.60 -1.69
CA GLU A 186 -6.03 -4.86 -2.45
C GLU A 186 -7.49 -5.32 -2.66
N HIS A 187 -8.44 -4.59 -2.06
CA HIS A 187 -9.89 -4.79 -2.18
C HIS A 187 -10.60 -3.44 -2.27
N PRO A 188 -11.82 -3.40 -2.82
CA PRO A 188 -12.68 -2.22 -2.72
C PRO A 188 -12.84 -1.75 -1.28
N LEU A 189 -12.88 -0.43 -1.07
CA LEU A 189 -13.09 0.09 0.29
C LEU A 189 -14.51 -0.18 0.78
N PHE A 190 -15.52 0.20 -0.01
CA PHE A 190 -16.93 0.03 0.34
C PHE A 190 -17.65 -0.96 -0.57
N ASN A 191 -18.64 -1.66 -0.02
CA ASN A 191 -19.62 -2.35 -0.84
C ASN A 191 -20.64 -1.34 -1.41
N VAL A 192 -21.34 -0.62 -0.56
CA VAL A 192 -22.37 0.36 -0.95
C VAL A 192 -22.19 1.68 -0.20
N ILE A 193 -22.21 2.79 -0.94
CA ILE A 193 -22.27 4.16 -0.40
C ILE A 193 -23.68 4.66 -0.64
N ASN A 194 -24.50 4.66 0.44
CA ASN A 194 -25.92 4.97 0.42
C ASN A 194 -26.18 6.32 1.09
N GLY A 195 -26.09 7.41 0.34
CA GLY A 195 -26.21 8.77 0.89
C GLY A 195 -24.97 9.25 1.63
N GLY A 196 -23.93 8.40 1.77
CA GLY A 196 -22.67 8.73 2.44
C GLY A 196 -21.79 9.67 1.63
N THR A 197 -20.85 10.32 2.30
CA THR A 197 -19.90 11.26 1.69
C THR A 197 -18.47 10.76 1.87
N ILE A 198 -17.70 10.74 0.78
CA ILE A 198 -16.25 10.52 0.79
C ILE A 198 -15.61 11.75 0.15
N LYS A 199 -14.78 12.45 0.92
CA LYS A 199 -14.25 13.72 0.45
C LYS A 199 -12.83 13.99 0.91
N ASN A 200 -12.05 14.63 0.01
CA ASN A 200 -10.68 15.11 0.27
C ASN A 200 -9.72 14.00 0.70
N ILE A 201 -9.77 12.85 0.02
CA ILE A 201 -8.93 11.68 0.30
C ILE A 201 -8.30 11.19 -1.00
N ASN A 202 -7.03 10.81 -0.95
CA ASN A 202 -6.37 10.09 -2.02
C ASN A 202 -6.36 8.57 -1.74
N PHE A 203 -6.37 7.79 -2.82
CA PHE A 203 -6.09 6.35 -2.80
C PHE A 203 -4.86 6.14 -3.67
N GLU A 204 -3.78 5.66 -3.08
CA GLU A 204 -2.50 5.57 -3.78
C GLU A 204 -1.92 4.15 -3.69
N ASN A 205 -1.14 3.78 -4.67
CA ASN A 205 -0.58 2.43 -4.79
C ASN A 205 -1.65 1.34 -4.71
N VAL A 206 -2.81 1.58 -5.35
CA VAL A 206 -3.91 0.61 -5.40
C VAL A 206 -3.51 -0.57 -6.26
N ASP A 207 -3.69 -1.79 -5.77
CA ASP A 207 -3.46 -3.02 -6.53
C ASP A 207 -4.58 -4.04 -6.27
N ILE A 208 -5.76 -3.75 -6.81
CA ILE A 208 -6.93 -4.62 -6.69
C ILE A 208 -6.91 -5.62 -7.82
N ASN A 209 -6.55 -6.87 -7.52
CA ASN A 209 -6.61 -7.98 -8.47
C ASN A 209 -7.68 -9.00 -8.05
N ARG A 210 -8.85 -8.89 -8.66
CA ARG A 210 -10.04 -9.73 -8.42
C ARG A 210 -10.58 -10.33 -9.72
N SER A 211 -9.72 -10.94 -10.50
CA SER A 211 -10.03 -11.50 -11.82
C SER A 211 -11.16 -12.55 -11.83
N GLY A 212 -11.47 -13.17 -10.69
CA GLY A 212 -12.61 -14.07 -10.52
C GLY A 212 -13.91 -13.39 -10.02
N GLN A 213 -13.91 -12.07 -9.84
CA GLN A 213 -15.07 -11.33 -9.28
C GLN A 213 -15.55 -10.26 -10.25
N ASN A 214 -16.87 -10.09 -10.29
CA ASN A 214 -17.53 -9.03 -11.04
C ASN A 214 -17.72 -7.78 -10.19
N GLN A 215 -17.89 -6.64 -10.84
CA GLN A 215 -18.31 -5.40 -10.24
C GLN A 215 -17.27 -4.85 -9.26
N ILE A 216 -16.07 -4.61 -9.77
CA ILE A 216 -14.91 -4.20 -8.98
C ILE A 216 -14.59 -2.72 -9.26
N ALA A 217 -14.34 -1.96 -8.19
CA ALA A 217 -13.80 -0.61 -8.25
C ALA A 217 -13.06 -0.28 -6.95
N THR A 218 -12.27 0.81 -6.92
CA THR A 218 -11.46 1.14 -5.74
C THR A 218 -12.29 1.62 -4.56
N VAL A 219 -13.14 2.64 -4.77
CA VAL A 219 -13.85 3.29 -3.66
C VAL A 219 -15.09 2.50 -3.28
N GLY A 220 -15.86 2.00 -4.25
CA GLY A 220 -17.04 1.21 -3.92
C GLY A 220 -17.73 0.58 -5.10
N PHE A 221 -18.57 -0.41 -4.78
CA PHE A 221 -19.39 -1.05 -5.82
C PHE A 221 -20.55 -0.13 -6.26
N ASN A 222 -21.35 0.42 -5.35
CA ASN A 222 -22.52 1.23 -5.70
C ASN A 222 -22.54 2.55 -4.91
N LEU A 223 -22.74 3.64 -5.65
CA LEU A 223 -22.95 4.99 -5.12
C LEU A 223 -24.40 5.38 -5.42
N LYS A 224 -25.23 5.58 -4.39
CA LYS A 224 -26.67 5.83 -4.55
C LYS A 224 -27.24 6.82 -3.53
N ASN A 225 -28.50 7.21 -3.70
CA ASN A 225 -29.27 8.03 -2.74
C ASN A 225 -28.56 9.34 -2.38
N LYS A 226 -28.10 10.09 -3.39
CA LYS A 226 -27.35 11.34 -3.22
C LYS A 226 -25.99 11.16 -2.53
N GLY A 227 -25.45 9.93 -2.47
CA GLY A 227 -24.09 9.69 -2.03
C GLY A 227 -23.09 10.53 -2.83
N LEU A 228 -22.02 11.01 -2.19
CA LEU A 228 -21.06 11.94 -2.77
C LEU A 228 -19.64 11.42 -2.67
N ILE A 229 -18.95 11.42 -3.80
CA ILE A 229 -17.48 11.26 -3.86
C ILE A 229 -16.92 12.55 -4.44
N GLU A 230 -16.17 13.30 -3.64
CA GLU A 230 -15.67 14.64 -4.01
C GLU A 230 -14.19 14.81 -3.63
N ASP A 231 -13.44 15.51 -4.48
CA ASP A 231 -12.03 15.80 -4.25
C ASP A 231 -11.20 14.51 -3.97
N VAL A 232 -11.38 13.50 -4.80
CA VAL A 232 -10.75 12.18 -4.63
C VAL A 232 -9.85 11.89 -5.83
N LYS A 233 -8.64 11.44 -5.55
CA LYS A 233 -7.71 10.89 -6.55
C LYS A 233 -7.44 9.42 -6.25
N VAL A 234 -7.51 8.60 -7.28
CA VAL A 234 -7.13 7.19 -7.23
C VAL A 234 -5.95 6.95 -8.16
N ALA A 235 -4.89 6.30 -7.66
CA ALA A 235 -3.72 5.93 -8.45
C ALA A 235 -3.35 4.45 -8.22
N GLY A 236 -3.25 3.67 -9.33
CA GLY A 236 -2.88 2.26 -9.26
C GLY A 236 -3.54 1.37 -10.30
N SER A 237 -3.79 0.11 -9.97
CA SER A 237 -4.39 -0.86 -10.87
C SER A 237 -5.64 -1.52 -10.29
N VAL A 238 -6.64 -1.76 -11.15
CA VAL A 238 -7.88 -2.45 -10.80
C VAL A 238 -8.16 -3.52 -11.84
N THR A 239 -8.20 -4.78 -11.42
CA THR A 239 -8.51 -5.93 -12.26
C THR A 239 -9.72 -6.69 -11.71
N GLY A 240 -10.69 -6.97 -12.56
CA GLY A 240 -11.88 -7.76 -12.24
C GLY A 240 -12.27 -8.69 -13.38
N ASN A 241 -13.34 -9.47 -13.19
CA ASN A 241 -13.86 -10.32 -14.26
C ASN A 241 -14.74 -9.51 -15.23
N ASN A 242 -15.88 -8.99 -14.75
CA ASN A 242 -16.77 -8.11 -15.51
C ASN A 242 -17.10 -6.85 -14.70
N ASP A 243 -17.44 -5.77 -15.39
CA ASP A 243 -17.84 -4.48 -14.78
C ASP A 243 -16.78 -3.93 -13.84
N VAL A 244 -15.74 -3.36 -14.41
CA VAL A 244 -14.57 -2.88 -13.69
C VAL A 244 -14.43 -1.36 -13.82
N ALA A 245 -14.22 -0.68 -12.72
CA ALA A 245 -14.02 0.77 -12.75
C ALA A 245 -12.86 1.24 -11.86
N GLY A 246 -12.34 2.41 -12.15
CA GLY A 246 -11.27 3.02 -11.35
C GLY A 246 -11.75 3.50 -9.99
N ILE A 247 -12.91 4.15 -9.91
CA ILE A 247 -13.41 4.79 -8.69
C ILE A 247 -14.64 4.08 -8.13
N VAL A 248 -15.75 4.04 -8.87
CA VAL A 248 -16.98 3.37 -8.45
C VAL A 248 -17.55 2.54 -9.58
N ASN A 249 -18.05 1.34 -9.27
CA ASN A 249 -18.56 0.48 -10.33
C ASN A 249 -19.89 0.97 -10.87
N LYS A 250 -20.81 1.39 -10.02
CA LYS A 250 -22.15 1.85 -10.41
C LYS A 250 -22.53 3.14 -9.69
N ILE A 251 -23.19 4.04 -10.43
CA ILE A 251 -23.84 5.25 -9.88
C ILE A 251 -25.34 5.10 -10.11
N ASP A 252 -26.12 5.17 -9.03
CA ASP A 252 -27.58 5.09 -9.03
C ASP A 252 -28.19 6.25 -8.24
N GLU A 253 -29.46 6.51 -8.46
CA GLU A 253 -30.34 7.28 -7.56
C GLU A 253 -29.71 8.59 -7.07
N ASP A 254 -29.38 9.49 -8.01
CA ASP A 254 -28.78 10.79 -7.75
C ASP A 254 -27.40 10.76 -7.07
N GLY A 255 -26.66 9.64 -7.12
CA GLY A 255 -25.27 9.57 -6.70
C GLY A 255 -24.42 10.61 -7.44
N LYS A 256 -23.45 11.23 -6.75
CA LYS A 256 -22.64 12.32 -7.29
C LYS A 256 -21.15 12.02 -7.21
N ILE A 257 -20.47 12.28 -8.29
CA ILE A 257 -18.99 12.28 -8.36
C ILE A 257 -18.55 13.67 -8.83
N GLU A 258 -17.69 14.31 -8.05
CA GLU A 258 -17.24 15.66 -8.33
C GLU A 258 -15.74 15.84 -8.05
N ASN A 259 -15.02 16.45 -9.00
CA ASN A 259 -13.59 16.75 -8.89
C ASN A 259 -12.73 15.54 -8.53
N VAL A 260 -12.79 14.50 -9.36
CA VAL A 260 -12.08 13.24 -9.13
C VAL A 260 -11.13 12.91 -10.27
N ALA A 261 -10.11 12.11 -9.97
CA ALA A 261 -9.19 11.60 -10.99
C ALA A 261 -8.85 10.12 -10.74
N PHE A 262 -8.75 9.36 -11.84
CA PHE A 262 -8.15 8.03 -11.83
C PHE A 262 -6.91 8.02 -12.70
N ILE A 263 -5.78 7.58 -12.14
CA ILE A 263 -4.48 7.49 -12.81
C ILE A 263 -3.97 6.07 -12.68
N GLY A 264 -4.02 5.29 -13.76
CA GLY A 264 -3.55 3.93 -13.66
C GLY A 264 -4.10 2.99 -14.74
N LYS A 265 -4.21 1.71 -14.38
CA LYS A 265 -4.66 0.65 -15.27
C LYS A 265 -5.96 0.03 -14.79
N ILE A 266 -6.88 -0.19 -15.72
CA ILE A 266 -8.10 -0.96 -15.47
C ILE A 266 -8.09 -2.14 -16.42
N ASN A 267 -8.32 -3.33 -15.90
CA ASN A 267 -8.35 -4.56 -16.68
C ASN A 267 -9.60 -5.38 -16.36
N SER A 268 -10.34 -5.76 -17.37
CA SER A 268 -11.42 -6.74 -17.26
C SER A 268 -11.04 -7.99 -18.03
N VAL A 269 -11.13 -9.15 -17.38
CA VAL A 269 -10.81 -10.45 -18.01
C VAL A 269 -12.05 -11.18 -18.54
N GLY A 270 -13.25 -10.68 -18.26
CA GLY A 270 -14.51 -11.26 -18.72
C GLY A 270 -14.89 -10.85 -20.15
N ASN A 271 -15.79 -11.61 -20.75
CA ASN A 271 -16.18 -11.43 -22.16
C ASN A 271 -17.27 -10.36 -22.38
N ASN A 272 -18.05 -10.02 -21.36
CA ASN A 272 -19.15 -9.03 -21.43
C ASN A 272 -18.96 -7.98 -20.34
N SER A 273 -18.00 -7.08 -20.54
CA SER A 273 -17.57 -6.17 -19.50
C SER A 273 -17.91 -4.71 -19.83
N THR A 274 -18.39 -3.98 -18.84
CA THR A 274 -18.28 -2.53 -18.85
C THR A 274 -17.00 -2.12 -18.13
N VAL A 275 -16.24 -1.21 -18.72
CA VAL A 275 -14.98 -0.73 -18.16
C VAL A 275 -15.00 0.79 -18.19
N GLY A 276 -14.77 1.43 -17.04
CA GLY A 276 -14.77 2.88 -16.92
C GLY A 276 -13.67 3.42 -16.01
N GLY A 277 -12.99 4.50 -16.44
CA GLY A 277 -11.97 5.16 -15.62
C GLY A 277 -12.55 5.68 -14.29
N ILE A 278 -13.72 6.26 -14.32
CA ILE A 278 -14.41 6.84 -13.17
C ILE A 278 -15.52 5.93 -12.67
N ALA A 279 -16.46 5.57 -13.55
CA ALA A 279 -17.57 4.71 -13.23
C ALA A 279 -17.75 3.64 -14.32
N GLY A 280 -18.14 2.43 -13.96
CA GLY A 280 -18.47 1.36 -14.89
C GLY A 280 -19.85 1.59 -15.53
N SER A 281 -20.81 2.05 -14.75
CA SER A 281 -22.14 2.40 -15.24
C SER A 281 -22.72 3.58 -14.46
N ASN A 282 -23.58 4.35 -15.12
CA ASN A 282 -24.26 5.50 -14.53
C ASN A 282 -25.75 5.47 -14.88
N TYR A 283 -26.58 5.27 -13.86
CA TYR A 283 -28.03 5.29 -13.95
C TYR A 283 -28.57 6.45 -13.09
N MET A 284 -28.84 7.59 -13.72
CA MET A 284 -29.38 8.79 -13.08
C MET A 284 -28.46 9.47 -12.04
N GLY A 285 -27.14 9.29 -12.16
CA GLY A 285 -26.15 9.97 -11.32
C GLY A 285 -25.51 11.15 -12.04
N PHE A 286 -24.73 11.91 -11.29
CA PHE A 286 -24.04 13.12 -11.77
C PHE A 286 -22.53 12.92 -11.67
N VAL A 287 -21.82 13.18 -12.78
CA VAL A 287 -20.37 13.18 -12.84
C VAL A 287 -19.90 14.53 -13.36
N ASN A 288 -19.11 15.24 -12.57
CA ASN A 288 -18.60 16.58 -12.89
C ASN A 288 -17.10 16.65 -12.59
N ARG A 289 -16.32 17.25 -13.51
CA ARG A 289 -14.85 17.40 -13.38
C ARG A 289 -14.17 16.08 -13.01
N ALA A 290 -14.29 15.08 -13.88
CA ALA A 290 -13.70 13.76 -13.70
C ALA A 290 -12.67 13.50 -14.81
N TYR A 291 -11.49 12.99 -14.44
CA TYR A 291 -10.33 12.79 -15.33
C TYR A 291 -9.73 11.39 -15.21
#